data_154dce9b896d846b0b2287860cb550ea
#
_entry.id   154dce9b896d846b0b2287860cb550ea
#
_cell.length_a   1.000
_cell.length_b   1.000
_cell.length_c   1.000
_cell.angle_alpha   90.00
_cell.angle_beta   90.00
_cell.angle_gamma   90.00
#
_symmetry.space_group_name_H-M   'P 1'
#
loop_
_entity.id
_entity.type
_entity.pdbx_description
1 polymer ?
#
loop_
_entity_poly.entity_id
_entity_poly.type
_entity_poly.pdbx_seq_one_letter_code
_entity_poly.pdbx_strand_id
1 'polypeptide(L)'
;PLLILGILLKLSKKSYLFFLSFLISSLAYLFIIATGNVQHDYYQILIMPSIAIYLALGANFLFENKSNVSKAVSWGILFICIAFMLSFGWYNIRANYIINHPELVRGGKIIDGLIPKDAKVIVPDAIGDTTALYFMDRQGWSSFEKPLPQLIEMGADYMVFFNPKPQDLDFGKTYKLVYSSSDFVLFNLRQKP
;
A
#
# COMPACT_ATOMS: atom_id res chain seq x y z
N PRO A 1 4.93 23.91 -10.12
CA PRO A 1 5.52 25.28 -10.25
C PRO A 1 6.46 25.62 -9.10
N LEU A 2 6.05 25.47 -7.81
CA LEU A 2 6.88 25.87 -6.64
C LEU A 2 8.22 25.12 -6.59
N LEU A 3 8.27 23.83 -6.89
CA LEU A 3 9.48 23.03 -6.94
C LEU A 3 10.48 23.59 -7.96
N ILE A 4 10.01 23.84 -9.17
CA ILE A 4 10.85 24.40 -10.24
C ILE A 4 11.37 25.78 -9.83
N LEU A 5 10.51 26.62 -9.30
CA LEU A 5 10.89 27.94 -8.78
C LEU A 5 11.99 27.79 -7.71
N GLY A 6 11.82 26.89 -6.74
CA GLY A 6 12.80 26.65 -5.68
C GLY A 6 14.16 26.16 -6.21
N ILE A 7 14.18 25.31 -7.23
CA ILE A 7 15.43 24.83 -7.87
C ILE A 7 16.15 25.97 -8.58
N LEU A 8 15.40 26.87 -9.22
CA LEU A 8 15.96 28.00 -9.98
C LEU A 8 16.44 29.17 -9.11
N LEU A 9 16.07 29.18 -7.82
CA LEU A 9 16.49 30.26 -6.91
C LEU A 9 17.98 30.23 -6.63
N LYS A 10 18.59 31.41 -6.71
CA LYS A 10 20.00 31.59 -6.39
C LYS A 10 20.21 31.60 -4.87
N LEU A 11 20.72 30.50 -4.34
CA LEU A 11 21.10 30.35 -2.93
C LEU A 11 22.57 30.74 -2.71
N SER A 12 22.99 30.85 -1.42
CA SER A 12 24.42 30.94 -1.12
C SER A 12 25.16 29.71 -1.68
N LYS A 13 26.41 29.88 -2.13
CA LYS A 13 27.17 28.80 -2.76
C LYS A 13 27.23 27.51 -1.91
N LYS A 14 27.39 27.63 -0.58
CA LYS A 14 27.43 26.47 0.33
C LYS A 14 26.10 25.77 0.42
N SER A 15 25.00 26.50 0.66
CA SER A 15 23.65 25.92 0.75
C SER A 15 23.19 25.33 -0.57
N TYR A 16 23.51 26.00 -1.69
CA TYR A 16 23.19 25.50 -3.02
C TYR A 16 23.86 24.15 -3.29
N LEU A 17 25.17 24.03 -3.06
CA LEU A 17 25.90 22.78 -3.27
C LEU A 17 25.38 21.65 -2.37
N PHE A 18 25.07 21.95 -1.11
CA PHE A 18 24.52 20.96 -0.19
C PHE A 18 23.18 20.41 -0.67
N PHE A 19 22.20 21.27 -0.94
CA PHE A 19 20.88 20.83 -1.37
C PHE A 19 20.90 20.20 -2.77
N LEU A 20 21.72 20.74 -3.67
CA LEU A 20 21.87 20.18 -5.01
C LEU A 20 22.50 18.79 -4.98
N SER A 21 23.55 18.57 -4.18
CA SER A 21 24.17 17.24 -4.05
C SER A 21 23.19 16.21 -3.50
N PHE A 22 22.37 16.59 -2.54
CA PHE A 22 21.33 15.72 -1.99
C PHE A 22 20.26 15.36 -3.02
N LEU A 23 19.82 16.35 -3.83
CA LEU A 23 18.88 16.11 -4.93
C LEU A 23 19.48 15.19 -5.99
N ILE A 24 20.72 15.45 -6.41
CA ILE A 24 21.41 14.63 -7.43
C ILE A 24 21.60 13.21 -6.92
N SER A 25 22.02 13.03 -5.65
CA SER A 25 22.20 11.69 -5.07
C SER A 25 20.88 10.92 -5.02
N SER A 26 19.77 11.57 -4.64
CA SER A 26 18.45 10.96 -4.63
C SER A 26 17.98 10.56 -6.03
N LEU A 27 18.20 11.42 -7.03
CA LEU A 27 17.89 11.11 -8.43
C LEU A 27 18.77 9.97 -8.96
N ALA A 28 20.07 10.00 -8.67
CA ALA A 28 20.98 8.92 -9.07
C ALA A 28 20.52 7.57 -8.49
N TYR A 29 20.12 7.54 -7.20
CA TYR A 29 19.54 6.35 -6.59
C TYR A 29 18.31 5.84 -7.35
N LEU A 30 17.36 6.72 -7.68
CA LEU A 30 16.14 6.35 -8.41
C LEU A 30 16.45 5.76 -9.80
N PHE A 31 17.47 6.28 -10.49
CA PHE A 31 17.89 5.76 -11.80
C PHE A 31 18.65 4.42 -11.69
N ILE A 32 19.54 4.29 -10.71
CA ILE A 32 20.36 3.07 -10.53
C ILE A 32 19.48 1.90 -10.07
N ILE A 33 18.53 2.15 -9.17
CA ILE A 33 17.62 1.13 -8.62
C ILE A 33 16.23 1.21 -9.28
N ALA A 34 16.19 1.44 -10.59
CA ALA A 34 14.94 1.65 -11.32
C ALA A 34 13.95 0.49 -11.17
N THR A 35 14.41 -0.76 -11.24
CA THR A 35 13.56 -1.95 -11.06
C THR A 35 12.90 -1.99 -9.68
N GLY A 36 13.66 -1.69 -8.62
CA GLY A 36 13.13 -1.61 -7.26
C GLY A 36 12.07 -0.52 -7.11
N ASN A 37 12.30 0.65 -7.70
CA ASN A 37 11.38 1.79 -7.67
C ASN A 37 10.04 1.53 -8.40
N VAL A 38 10.05 0.68 -9.43
CA VAL A 38 8.83 0.29 -10.15
C VAL A 38 8.02 -0.75 -9.35
N GLN A 39 8.72 -1.65 -8.66
CA GLN A 39 8.08 -2.72 -7.87
C GLN A 39 7.59 -2.24 -6.50
N HIS A 40 8.27 -1.25 -5.91
CA HIS A 40 8.03 -0.78 -4.55
C HIS A 40 8.07 0.74 -4.49
N ASP A 41 6.92 1.36 -4.42
CA ASP A 41 6.73 2.81 -4.39
C ASP A 41 7.37 3.50 -3.17
N TYR A 42 7.53 2.77 -2.04
CA TYR A 42 8.18 3.31 -0.84
C TYR A 42 9.68 3.62 -1.03
N TYR A 43 10.34 3.09 -2.04
CA TYR A 43 11.73 3.50 -2.36
C TYR A 43 11.82 4.96 -2.80
N GLN A 44 10.72 5.54 -3.29
CA GLN A 44 10.65 6.95 -3.68
C GLN A 44 10.67 7.92 -2.48
N ILE A 45 10.50 7.43 -1.25
CA ILE A 45 10.57 8.25 -0.02
C ILE A 45 11.92 8.98 0.08
N LEU A 46 12.99 8.41 -0.44
CA LEU A 46 14.33 9.00 -0.37
C LEU A 46 14.43 10.38 -1.01
N ILE A 47 13.64 10.68 -2.06
CA ILE A 47 13.64 11.99 -2.71
C ILE A 47 12.76 13.03 -1.99
N MET A 48 11.86 12.61 -1.09
CA MET A 48 10.87 13.49 -0.46
C MET A 48 11.50 14.67 0.30
N PRO A 49 12.62 14.50 1.06
CA PRO A 49 13.27 15.64 1.73
C PRO A 49 13.75 16.69 0.73
N SER A 50 14.33 16.28 -0.41
CA SER A 50 14.75 17.20 -1.47
C SER A 50 13.57 17.97 -2.03
N ILE A 51 12.48 17.28 -2.36
CA ILE A 51 11.25 17.90 -2.87
C ILE A 51 10.71 18.91 -1.84
N ALA A 52 10.63 18.55 -0.57
CA ALA A 52 10.13 19.42 0.48
C ALA A 52 10.96 20.70 0.62
N ILE A 53 12.29 20.59 0.59
CA ILE A 53 13.20 21.74 0.67
C ILE A 53 12.98 22.69 -0.50
N TYR A 54 12.97 22.20 -1.73
CA TYR A 54 12.81 23.07 -2.89
C TYR A 54 11.39 23.64 -3.00
N LEU A 55 10.36 22.90 -2.58
CA LEU A 55 9.01 23.44 -2.46
C LEU A 55 8.95 24.59 -1.46
N ALA A 56 9.58 24.42 -0.29
CA ALA A 56 9.65 25.46 0.75
C ALA A 56 10.39 26.71 0.26
N LEU A 57 11.50 26.54 -0.44
CA LEU A 57 12.24 27.66 -1.03
C LEU A 57 11.40 28.43 -2.05
N GLY A 58 10.71 27.73 -2.96
CA GLY A 58 9.82 28.36 -3.93
C GLY A 58 8.62 29.05 -3.30
N ALA A 59 8.03 28.44 -2.27
CA ALA A 59 6.94 29.05 -1.50
C ALA A 59 7.39 30.29 -0.74
N ASN A 60 8.54 30.23 -0.06
CA ASN A 60 9.10 31.35 0.68
C ASN A 60 9.42 32.56 -0.22
N PHE A 61 9.92 32.30 -1.44
CA PHE A 61 10.17 33.37 -2.41
C PHE A 61 8.90 34.15 -2.76
N LEU A 62 7.78 33.45 -2.96
CA LEU A 62 6.49 34.10 -3.23
C LEU A 62 5.90 34.74 -1.95
N PHE A 63 6.04 34.10 -0.82
CA PHE A 63 5.52 34.57 0.46
C PHE A 63 6.18 35.91 0.87
N GLU A 64 7.51 35.99 0.79
CA GLU A 64 8.27 37.19 1.08
C GLU A 64 8.18 38.25 -0.04
N ASN A 65 7.45 37.94 -1.12
CA ASN A 65 7.29 38.83 -2.27
C ASN A 65 8.64 39.31 -2.86
N LYS A 66 9.59 38.43 -2.98
CA LYS A 66 10.90 38.70 -3.61
C LYS A 66 10.84 38.76 -5.14
N SER A 67 9.65 38.60 -5.70
CA SER A 67 9.39 38.73 -7.13
C SER A 67 9.08 40.19 -7.53
N ASN A 68 9.29 40.52 -8.79
CA ASN A 68 8.94 41.84 -9.37
C ASN A 68 7.41 41.95 -9.67
N VAL A 69 6.59 41.07 -9.17
CA VAL A 69 5.13 41.05 -9.33
C VAL A 69 4.45 41.62 -8.07
N SER A 70 3.21 42.07 -8.22
CA SER A 70 2.47 42.58 -7.09
C SER A 70 2.28 41.50 -6.00
N LYS A 71 2.23 41.94 -4.72
CA LYS A 71 2.04 41.05 -3.57
C LYS A 71 0.77 40.20 -3.70
N ALA A 72 -0.31 40.77 -4.21
CA ALA A 72 -1.56 40.07 -4.44
C ALA A 72 -1.42 38.91 -5.44
N VAL A 73 -0.67 39.13 -6.52
CA VAL A 73 -0.39 38.08 -7.52
C VAL A 73 0.48 36.97 -6.93
N SER A 74 1.54 37.32 -6.20
CA SER A 74 2.42 36.34 -5.54
C SER A 74 1.64 35.43 -4.57
N TRP A 75 0.78 36.01 -3.75
CA TRP A 75 -0.07 35.29 -2.81
C TRP A 75 -1.14 34.46 -3.53
N GLY A 76 -1.72 34.97 -4.62
CA GLY A 76 -2.67 34.23 -5.46
C GLY A 76 -2.05 32.97 -6.07
N ILE A 77 -0.84 33.10 -6.63
CA ILE A 77 -0.09 31.95 -7.16
C ILE A 77 0.21 30.94 -6.06
N LEU A 78 0.69 31.38 -4.91
CA LEU A 78 0.98 30.51 -3.78
C LEU A 78 -0.26 29.74 -3.33
N PHE A 79 -1.39 30.43 -3.16
CA PHE A 79 -2.66 29.79 -2.78
C PHE A 79 -3.11 28.75 -3.80
N ILE A 80 -3.10 29.07 -5.11
CA ILE A 80 -3.47 28.14 -6.17
C ILE A 80 -2.57 26.90 -6.14
N CYS A 81 -1.26 27.08 -5.98
CA CYS A 81 -0.32 25.96 -5.91
C CYS A 81 -0.59 25.05 -4.71
N ILE A 82 -0.87 25.62 -3.53
CA ILE A 82 -1.19 24.85 -2.32
C ILE A 82 -2.52 24.13 -2.49
N ALA A 83 -3.57 24.82 -2.95
CA ALA A 83 -4.88 24.22 -3.18
C ALA A 83 -4.81 23.05 -4.18
N PHE A 84 -4.07 23.24 -5.28
CA PHE A 84 -3.86 22.17 -6.26
C PHE A 84 -3.09 20.98 -5.65
N MET A 85 -2.02 21.25 -4.91
CA MET A 85 -1.22 20.20 -4.26
C MET A 85 -2.05 19.38 -3.28
N LEU A 86 -2.85 20.03 -2.43
CA LEU A 86 -3.72 19.36 -1.45
C LEU A 86 -4.84 18.57 -2.14
N SER A 87 -5.50 19.16 -3.14
CA SER A 87 -6.58 18.50 -3.88
C SER A 87 -6.09 17.29 -4.66
N PHE A 88 -4.97 17.43 -5.36
CA PHE A 88 -4.36 16.34 -6.12
C PHE A 88 -3.77 15.26 -5.20
N GLY A 89 -3.14 15.66 -4.11
CA GLY A 89 -2.67 14.74 -3.07
C GLY A 89 -3.83 13.93 -2.50
N TRP A 90 -4.90 14.58 -2.09
CA TRP A 90 -6.10 13.91 -1.60
C TRP A 90 -6.70 12.94 -2.63
N TYR A 91 -6.82 13.38 -3.88
CA TYR A 91 -7.33 12.52 -4.96
C TYR A 91 -6.56 11.21 -5.08
N ASN A 92 -5.22 11.25 -4.94
CA ASN A 92 -4.37 10.06 -5.08
C ASN A 92 -4.40 9.15 -3.85
N ILE A 93 -4.46 9.73 -2.63
CA ILE A 93 -4.36 8.93 -1.39
C ILE A 93 -5.71 8.50 -0.82
N ARG A 94 -6.82 9.09 -1.25
CA ARG A 94 -8.17 8.83 -0.68
C ARG A 94 -8.57 7.35 -0.69
N ALA A 95 -8.12 6.60 -1.70
CA ALA A 95 -8.40 5.17 -1.79
C ALA A 95 -7.79 4.37 -0.63
N ASN A 96 -6.68 4.85 -0.04
CA ASN A 96 -6.03 4.21 1.10
C ASN A 96 -6.85 4.32 2.40
N TYR A 97 -7.85 5.22 2.44
CA TYR A 97 -8.79 5.35 3.56
C TYR A 97 -10.06 4.52 3.40
N ILE A 98 -10.20 3.80 2.27
CA ILE A 98 -11.34 2.91 2.00
C ILE A 98 -10.87 1.48 2.25
N ILE A 99 -11.65 0.72 3.02
CA ILE A 99 -11.43 -0.72 3.16
C ILE A 99 -11.83 -1.37 1.84
N ASN A 100 -10.85 -1.73 1.01
CA ASN A 100 -11.07 -2.30 -0.32
C ASN A 100 -11.67 -3.71 -0.26
N HIS A 101 -11.42 -4.44 0.83
CA HIS A 101 -11.83 -5.83 1.03
C HIS A 101 -12.56 -5.98 2.38
N PRO A 102 -13.76 -5.41 2.55
CA PRO A 102 -14.52 -5.48 3.80
C PRO A 102 -14.91 -6.92 4.17
N GLU A 103 -15.03 -7.81 3.18
CA GLU A 103 -15.28 -9.24 3.38
C GLU A 103 -14.16 -9.92 4.18
N LEU A 104 -12.89 -9.53 3.99
CA LEU A 104 -11.76 -10.07 4.75
C LEU A 104 -11.87 -9.70 6.23
N VAL A 105 -12.28 -8.46 6.52
CA VAL A 105 -12.44 -7.97 7.90
C VAL A 105 -13.61 -8.67 8.59
N ARG A 106 -14.76 -8.77 7.90
CA ARG A 106 -15.97 -9.43 8.46
C ARG A 106 -15.74 -10.93 8.60
N GLY A 107 -15.29 -11.58 7.52
CA GLY A 107 -15.02 -13.02 7.49
C GLY A 107 -13.93 -13.41 8.47
N GLY A 108 -12.85 -12.64 8.56
CA GLY A 108 -11.77 -12.89 9.51
C GLY A 108 -12.26 -12.97 10.96
N LYS A 109 -13.10 -12.02 11.40
CA LYS A 109 -13.70 -12.03 12.74
C LYS A 109 -14.61 -13.24 12.99
N ILE A 110 -15.38 -13.66 11.97
CA ILE A 110 -16.25 -14.84 12.08
C ILE A 110 -15.40 -16.10 12.17
N ILE A 111 -14.40 -16.25 11.31
CA ILE A 111 -13.50 -17.40 11.28
C ILE A 111 -12.73 -17.51 12.60
N ASP A 112 -12.28 -16.39 13.15
CA ASP A 112 -11.59 -16.36 14.45
C ASP A 112 -12.41 -16.98 15.58
N GLY A 113 -13.72 -16.85 15.55
CA GLY A 113 -14.65 -17.49 16.50
C GLY A 113 -15.01 -18.93 16.17
N LEU A 114 -14.77 -19.42 14.94
CA LEU A 114 -15.19 -20.74 14.47
C LEU A 114 -14.12 -21.82 14.61
N ILE A 115 -12.84 -21.45 14.55
CA ILE A 115 -11.73 -22.41 14.51
C ILE A 115 -10.73 -22.16 15.64
N PRO A 116 -9.97 -23.19 16.08
CA PRO A 116 -8.96 -23.07 17.15
C PRO A 116 -7.89 -22.01 16.80
N LYS A 117 -7.35 -21.35 17.84
CA LYS A 117 -6.34 -20.30 17.68
C LYS A 117 -5.01 -20.78 17.08
N ASP A 118 -4.66 -22.02 17.30
CA ASP A 118 -3.45 -22.69 16.80
C ASP A 118 -3.64 -23.33 15.41
N ALA A 119 -4.87 -23.31 14.89
CA ALA A 119 -5.17 -23.86 13.57
C ALA A 119 -4.45 -23.11 12.45
N LYS A 120 -3.87 -23.86 11.51
CA LYS A 120 -3.23 -23.31 10.31
C LYS A 120 -4.19 -23.29 9.14
N VAL A 121 -4.24 -22.16 8.45
CA VAL A 121 -5.22 -21.88 7.40
C VAL A 121 -4.54 -21.67 6.05
N ILE A 122 -5.11 -22.23 4.99
CA ILE A 122 -4.74 -21.93 3.62
C ILE A 122 -5.75 -20.93 3.04
N VAL A 123 -5.26 -19.86 2.40
CA VAL A 123 -6.05 -18.86 1.66
C VAL A 123 -5.59 -18.87 0.20
N PRO A 124 -6.13 -19.74 -0.67
CA PRO A 124 -5.58 -19.98 -2.00
C PRO A 124 -5.58 -18.76 -2.91
N ASP A 125 -6.64 -17.95 -2.86
CA ASP A 125 -6.84 -16.79 -3.75
C ASP A 125 -6.10 -15.54 -3.29
N ALA A 126 -5.40 -15.57 -2.15
CA ALA A 126 -4.69 -14.41 -1.63
C ALA A 126 -3.38 -14.08 -2.39
N ILE A 127 -2.89 -14.99 -3.24
CA ILE A 127 -1.73 -14.80 -4.14
C ILE A 127 -0.51 -14.22 -3.40
N GLY A 128 -0.22 -14.72 -2.19
CA GLY A 128 0.89 -14.25 -1.35
C GLY A 128 0.54 -13.08 -0.41
N ASP A 129 -0.64 -12.49 -0.51
CA ASP A 129 -1.10 -11.46 0.42
C ASP A 129 -1.54 -12.10 1.76
N THR A 130 -0.91 -11.68 2.84
CA THR A 130 -1.19 -12.20 4.20
C THR A 130 -2.31 -11.47 4.93
N THR A 131 -2.97 -10.50 4.29
CA THR A 131 -4.02 -9.67 4.89
C THR A 131 -5.18 -10.52 5.45
N ALA A 132 -5.61 -11.55 4.73
CA ALA A 132 -6.65 -12.45 5.19
C ALA A 132 -6.24 -13.22 6.46
N LEU A 133 -5.02 -13.75 6.52
CA LEU A 133 -4.46 -14.44 7.69
C LEU A 133 -4.38 -13.50 8.90
N TYR A 134 -3.98 -12.24 8.68
CA TYR A 134 -3.95 -11.21 9.71
C TYR A 134 -5.34 -10.95 10.32
N PHE A 135 -6.37 -10.78 9.50
CA PHE A 135 -7.73 -10.54 10.03
C PHE A 135 -8.36 -11.76 10.70
N MET A 136 -7.92 -12.97 10.36
CA MET A 136 -8.33 -14.19 11.05
C MET A 136 -7.53 -14.46 12.33
N ASP A 137 -6.45 -13.71 12.59
CA ASP A 137 -5.48 -13.97 13.65
C ASP A 137 -4.98 -15.43 13.61
N ARG A 138 -4.53 -15.88 12.42
CA ARG A 138 -4.08 -17.24 12.16
C ARG A 138 -2.79 -17.27 11.37
N GLN A 139 -2.03 -18.35 11.59
CA GLN A 139 -0.89 -18.69 10.75
C GLN A 139 -1.33 -19.59 9.59
N GLY A 140 -0.54 -19.60 8.52
CA GLY A 140 -0.82 -20.46 7.39
C GLY A 140 -0.19 -20.01 6.09
N TRP A 141 -0.85 -20.32 4.98
CA TRP A 141 -0.37 -20.06 3.63
C TRP A 141 -1.34 -19.15 2.89
N SER A 142 -0.82 -18.10 2.28
CA SER A 142 -1.59 -17.14 1.50
C SER A 142 -1.68 -17.49 0.01
N SER A 143 -1.32 -18.71 -0.36
CA SER A 143 -1.44 -19.28 -1.72
C SER A 143 -1.21 -20.79 -1.67
N PHE A 144 -1.46 -21.47 -2.79
CA PHE A 144 -0.98 -22.85 -3.00
C PHE A 144 0.51 -22.87 -3.37
N GLU A 145 1.37 -22.58 -2.39
CA GLU A 145 2.83 -22.67 -2.59
C GLU A 145 3.30 -24.09 -2.89
N LYS A 146 2.52 -25.08 -2.46
CA LYS A 146 2.72 -26.51 -2.68
C LYS A 146 1.39 -27.21 -2.97
N PRO A 147 1.40 -28.43 -3.53
CA PRO A 147 0.19 -29.23 -3.66
C PRO A 147 -0.54 -29.39 -2.33
N LEU A 148 -1.87 -29.32 -2.35
CA LEU A 148 -2.70 -29.37 -1.15
C LEU A 148 -2.40 -30.54 -0.20
N PRO A 149 -2.15 -31.80 -0.67
CA PRO A 149 -1.76 -32.89 0.21
C PRO A 149 -0.50 -32.60 1.03
N GLN A 150 0.51 -31.95 0.42
CA GLN A 150 1.74 -31.59 1.12
C GLN A 150 1.49 -30.50 2.18
N LEU A 151 0.64 -29.52 1.88
CA LEU A 151 0.26 -28.49 2.86
C LEU A 151 -0.48 -29.11 4.05
N ILE A 152 -1.31 -30.11 3.81
CA ILE A 152 -1.99 -30.87 4.87
C ILE A 152 -0.98 -31.63 5.74
N GLU A 153 0.02 -32.29 5.13
CA GLU A 153 1.13 -32.93 5.85
C GLU A 153 1.96 -31.94 6.67
N MET A 154 2.14 -30.71 6.17
CA MET A 154 2.81 -29.63 6.87
C MET A 154 1.98 -29.00 7.99
N GLY A 155 0.75 -29.47 8.18
CA GLY A 155 -0.09 -29.07 9.30
C GLY A 155 -1.23 -28.12 8.95
N ALA A 156 -1.60 -27.95 7.68
CA ALA A 156 -2.79 -27.18 7.32
C ALA A 156 -4.07 -27.90 7.83
N ASP A 157 -4.89 -27.17 8.57
CA ASP A 157 -6.11 -27.71 9.19
C ASP A 157 -7.37 -27.24 8.49
N TYR A 158 -7.35 -26.01 7.97
CA TYR A 158 -8.50 -25.39 7.31
C TYR A 158 -8.09 -24.72 6.01
N MET A 159 -9.08 -24.54 5.13
CA MET A 159 -8.94 -23.78 3.88
C MET A 159 -10.12 -22.83 3.75
N VAL A 160 -9.86 -21.59 3.37
CA VAL A 160 -10.88 -20.55 3.19
C VAL A 160 -10.74 -19.89 1.83
N PHE A 161 -11.86 -19.72 1.15
CA PHE A 161 -11.98 -18.89 -0.06
C PHE A 161 -12.84 -17.68 0.27
N PHE A 162 -12.31 -16.49 0.07
CA PHE A 162 -13.07 -15.25 0.13
C PHE A 162 -13.68 -14.93 -1.24
N ASN A 163 -14.90 -14.39 -1.25
CA ASN A 163 -15.69 -14.20 -2.48
C ASN A 163 -15.76 -15.49 -3.32
N PRO A 164 -16.28 -16.60 -2.77
CA PRO A 164 -16.14 -17.93 -3.35
C PRO A 164 -16.79 -18.01 -4.73
N LYS A 165 -16.11 -18.66 -5.65
CA LYS A 165 -16.61 -19.01 -6.98
C LYS A 165 -17.30 -20.39 -6.93
N PRO A 166 -18.20 -20.71 -7.90
CA PRO A 166 -18.87 -22.00 -7.91
C PRO A 166 -17.92 -23.22 -7.85
N GLN A 167 -16.74 -23.10 -8.48
CA GLN A 167 -15.71 -24.14 -8.48
C GLN A 167 -15.08 -24.38 -7.10
N ASP A 168 -15.04 -23.36 -6.24
CA ASP A 168 -14.44 -23.48 -4.91
C ASP A 168 -15.32 -24.35 -3.99
N LEU A 169 -16.61 -24.41 -4.29
CA LEU A 169 -17.56 -25.28 -3.56
C LEU A 169 -17.34 -26.78 -3.85
N ASP A 170 -16.65 -27.12 -4.94
CA ASP A 170 -16.31 -28.49 -5.27
C ASP A 170 -15.40 -29.17 -4.21
N PHE A 171 -14.64 -28.35 -3.45
CA PHE A 171 -13.88 -28.86 -2.31
C PHE A 171 -14.76 -29.50 -1.23
N GLY A 172 -16.03 -29.11 -1.15
CA GLY A 172 -17.03 -29.75 -0.28
C GLY A 172 -17.33 -31.22 -0.60
N LYS A 173 -16.95 -31.70 -1.79
CA LYS A 173 -17.04 -33.13 -2.14
C LYS A 173 -15.95 -33.97 -1.47
N THR A 174 -14.85 -33.34 -1.03
CA THR A 174 -13.67 -34.02 -0.48
C THR A 174 -13.45 -33.67 0.98
N TYR A 175 -13.77 -32.45 1.39
CA TYR A 175 -13.51 -31.92 2.71
C TYR A 175 -14.79 -31.39 3.36
N LYS A 176 -14.88 -31.53 4.68
CA LYS A 176 -16.07 -31.07 5.42
C LYS A 176 -16.23 -29.56 5.34
N LEU A 177 -17.38 -29.13 4.83
CA LEU A 177 -17.78 -27.72 4.86
C LEU A 177 -18.11 -27.33 6.32
N VAL A 178 -17.41 -26.33 6.86
CA VAL A 178 -17.62 -25.80 8.22
C VAL A 178 -18.58 -24.62 8.20
N TYR A 179 -18.39 -23.73 7.21
CA TYR A 179 -19.20 -22.53 7.08
C TYR A 179 -19.27 -22.07 5.61
N SER A 180 -20.41 -21.49 5.23
CA SER A 180 -20.62 -20.93 3.89
C SER A 180 -21.46 -19.67 3.99
N SER A 181 -21.00 -18.61 3.32
CA SER A 181 -21.69 -17.35 3.14
C SER A 181 -21.34 -16.72 1.79
N SER A 182 -21.89 -15.55 1.50
CA SER A 182 -21.49 -14.76 0.33
C SER A 182 -20.06 -14.23 0.44
N ASP A 183 -19.59 -13.96 1.66
CA ASP A 183 -18.28 -13.37 1.91
C ASP A 183 -17.16 -14.42 1.86
N PHE A 184 -17.42 -15.65 2.35
CA PHE A 184 -16.41 -16.73 2.36
C PHE A 184 -17.03 -18.12 2.54
N VAL A 185 -16.23 -19.14 2.16
CA VAL A 185 -16.47 -20.54 2.50
C VAL A 185 -15.25 -21.10 3.23
N LEU A 186 -15.51 -21.93 4.26
CA LEU A 186 -14.48 -22.51 5.14
C LEU A 186 -14.62 -24.03 5.16
N PHE A 187 -13.52 -24.73 4.85
CA PHE A 187 -13.43 -26.19 4.86
C PHE A 187 -12.47 -26.67 5.94
N ASN A 188 -12.83 -27.77 6.60
CA ASN A 188 -11.93 -28.52 7.49
C ASN A 188 -11.21 -29.59 6.65
N LEU A 189 -9.89 -29.48 6.55
CA LEU A 189 -9.04 -30.37 5.74
C LEU A 189 -8.74 -31.70 6.44
N ARG A 190 -9.03 -31.80 7.75
CA ARG A 190 -8.82 -33.02 8.56
C ARG A 190 -10.03 -33.92 8.61
N GLN A 191 -11.17 -33.45 8.11
CA GLN A 191 -12.44 -34.20 8.13
C GLN A 191 -13.01 -34.34 6.72
N LYS A 192 -13.54 -35.51 6.44
CA LYS A 192 -14.34 -35.78 5.22
C LYS A 192 -15.78 -35.29 5.42
N PRO A 193 -16.52 -35.07 4.31
CA PRO A 193 -17.94 -34.70 4.33
C PRO A 193 -18.79 -35.68 5.14
#